data_a600d5edd58a34a09f5951f75c6bc9aa
#
_entry.id   a600d5edd58a34a09f5951f75c6bc9aa
#
_cell.length_a   1.000
_cell.length_b   1.000
_cell.length_c   1.000
_cell.angle_alpha   90.00
_cell.angle_beta   90.00
_cell.angle_gamma   90.00
#
_symmetry.space_group_name_H-M   'P 1'
#
loop_
_entity.id
_entity.type
_entity.pdbx_description
1 polymer ?
#
loop_
_entity_poly.entity_id
_entity_poly.type
_entity_poly.pdbx_seq_one_letter_code
_entity_poly.pdbx_strand_id
1 'polypeptide(L)'
;PHECSSAASDVYKRQDRMGMNRIRDELEDLSFEVLNPEARKLIKDRLNQIKDSNLVNYNNVLSEFENLLNENNLKFKIFSREKTPFSIWRKIQKKRTSLEQITDIIGFRIILDDVENCYRGLGALHSKWNCIPGKFKDYISSPKINNYKSIHTAIIGPNQRPIEIQLRTSQMHE
;
A
#
# COMPACT_ATOMS: atom_id res chain seq x y z
N PRO A 1 22.04 -18.53 -11.44
CA PRO A 1 21.15 -18.54 -10.29
C PRO A 1 22.02 -18.20 -9.08
N HIS A 2 22.00 -16.92 -8.69
CA HIS A 2 22.64 -16.50 -7.45
C HIS A 2 21.74 -16.94 -6.31
N GLU A 3 22.13 -18.00 -5.62
CA GLU A 3 21.60 -18.32 -4.31
C GLU A 3 21.91 -17.13 -3.41
N CYS A 4 20.86 -16.41 -3.01
CA CYS A 4 20.99 -15.45 -1.92
C CYS A 4 21.55 -16.22 -0.73
N SER A 5 22.73 -15.84 -0.24
CA SER A 5 23.35 -16.41 0.95
C SER A 5 22.28 -16.58 2.03
N SER A 6 22.28 -17.72 2.70
CA SER A 6 21.33 -18.01 3.80
C SER A 6 21.33 -16.91 4.86
N ALA A 7 22.50 -16.30 5.12
CA ALA A 7 22.67 -15.17 6.02
C ALA A 7 21.86 -13.93 5.57
N ALA A 8 21.88 -13.56 4.28
CA ALA A 8 21.10 -12.44 3.77
C ALA A 8 19.59 -12.69 3.88
N SER A 9 19.16 -13.95 3.62
CA SER A 9 17.76 -14.35 3.80
C SER A 9 17.33 -14.30 5.26
N ASP A 10 18.18 -14.65 6.20
CA ASP A 10 17.90 -14.62 7.62
C ASP A 10 17.87 -13.19 8.18
N VAL A 11 18.74 -12.31 7.72
CA VAL A 11 18.72 -10.87 8.06
C VAL A 11 17.41 -10.25 7.58
N TYR A 12 16.99 -10.53 6.34
CA TYR A 12 15.73 -10.04 5.79
C TYR A 12 14.52 -10.50 6.63
N LYS A 13 14.47 -11.78 7.00
CA LYS A 13 13.39 -12.33 7.83
C LYS A 13 13.36 -11.71 9.23
N ARG A 14 14.53 -11.45 9.83
CA ARG A 14 14.63 -10.80 11.14
C ARG A 14 14.19 -9.34 11.09
N GLN A 15 14.59 -8.59 10.07
CA GLN A 15 14.18 -7.21 9.86
C GLN A 15 12.65 -7.09 9.66
N ASP A 16 12.06 -8.02 8.90
CA ASP A 16 10.61 -8.06 8.70
C ASP A 16 9.86 -8.37 10.01
N ARG A 17 10.41 -9.26 10.85
CA ARG A 17 9.87 -9.59 12.18
C ARG A 17 9.99 -8.44 13.18
N MET A 18 11.03 -7.63 13.09
CA MET A 18 11.25 -6.46 13.97
C MET A 18 10.45 -5.22 13.56
N GLY A 19 9.63 -5.31 12.51
CA GLY A 19 8.82 -4.18 12.04
C GLY A 19 9.62 -3.07 11.33
N MET A 20 10.91 -3.27 11.06
CA MET A 20 11.81 -2.27 10.44
C MET A 20 11.57 -2.11 8.92
N ASN A 21 10.31 -2.25 8.50
CA ASN A 21 9.93 -2.21 7.09
C ASN A 21 10.29 -0.88 6.41
N ARG A 22 10.20 0.23 7.14
CA ARG A 22 10.54 1.56 6.59
C ARG A 22 12.02 1.66 6.24
N ILE A 23 12.88 1.27 7.18
CA ILE A 23 14.34 1.29 6.98
C ILE A 23 14.74 0.34 5.85
N ARG A 24 14.15 -0.85 5.82
CA ARG A 24 14.37 -1.82 4.74
C ARG A 24 13.98 -1.25 3.39
N ASP A 25 12.78 -0.70 3.26
CA ASP A 25 12.26 -0.16 1.99
C ASP A 25 13.14 1.01 1.50
N GLU A 26 13.67 1.82 2.42
CA GLU A 26 14.59 2.91 2.12
C GLU A 26 15.97 2.40 1.66
N LEU A 27 16.55 1.43 2.36
CA LEU A 27 17.83 0.80 1.98
C LEU A 27 17.72 0.06 0.65
N GLU A 28 16.63 -0.66 0.41
CA GLU A 28 16.36 -1.33 -0.87
C GLU A 28 16.29 -0.32 -2.02
N ASP A 29 15.64 0.84 -1.82
CA ASP A 29 15.53 1.87 -2.87
C ASP A 29 16.85 2.59 -3.14
N LEU A 30 17.65 2.87 -2.08
CA LEU A 30 19.00 3.42 -2.21
C LEU A 30 19.93 2.44 -2.93
N SER A 31 19.88 1.16 -2.58
CA SER A 31 20.67 0.12 -3.26
C SER A 31 20.27 0.01 -4.74
N PHE A 32 18.98 0.14 -5.04
CA PHE A 32 18.47 0.13 -6.41
C PHE A 32 18.97 1.33 -7.22
N GLU A 33 19.10 2.49 -6.59
CA GLU A 33 19.67 3.69 -7.23
C GLU A 33 21.10 3.48 -7.70
N VAL A 34 21.89 2.77 -6.90
CA VAL A 34 23.32 2.48 -7.22
C VAL A 34 23.45 1.36 -8.26
N LEU A 35 22.66 0.28 -8.09
CA LEU A 35 22.79 -0.92 -8.93
C LEU A 35 22.13 -0.82 -10.29
N ASN A 36 21.02 -0.07 -10.39
CA ASN A 36 20.21 0.04 -11.61
C ASN A 36 19.66 1.48 -11.79
N PRO A 37 20.53 2.48 -11.94
CA PRO A 37 20.15 3.89 -12.00
C PRO A 37 19.18 4.21 -13.14
N GLU A 38 19.38 3.61 -14.31
CA GLU A 38 18.52 3.84 -15.48
C GLU A 38 17.09 3.29 -15.27
N ALA A 39 17.00 2.06 -14.77
CA ALA A 39 15.69 1.47 -14.48
C ALA A 39 14.94 2.26 -13.40
N ARG A 40 15.66 2.71 -12.35
CA ARG A 40 15.07 3.56 -11.30
C ARG A 40 14.58 4.89 -11.86
N LYS A 41 15.36 5.53 -12.73
CA LYS A 41 15.00 6.79 -13.37
C LYS A 41 13.73 6.63 -14.21
N LEU A 42 13.66 5.63 -15.08
CA LEU A 42 12.49 5.35 -15.91
C LEU A 42 11.21 5.15 -15.05
N ILE A 43 11.32 4.38 -13.97
CA ILE A 43 10.19 4.14 -13.06
C ILE A 43 9.79 5.45 -12.38
N LYS A 44 10.74 6.25 -11.90
CA LYS A 44 10.49 7.51 -11.21
C LYS A 44 9.84 8.54 -12.15
N ASP A 45 10.33 8.66 -13.37
CA ASP A 45 9.77 9.55 -14.38
C ASP A 45 8.32 9.17 -14.70
N ARG A 46 8.06 7.87 -14.85
CA ARG A 46 6.70 7.37 -15.08
C ARG A 46 5.78 7.59 -13.89
N LEU A 47 6.28 7.40 -12.66
CA LEU A 47 5.52 7.72 -11.45
C LEU A 47 5.13 9.19 -11.38
N ASN A 48 6.04 10.09 -11.73
CA ASN A 48 5.78 11.53 -11.77
C ASN A 48 4.72 11.86 -12.84
N GLN A 49 4.82 11.31 -14.04
CA GLN A 49 3.80 11.49 -15.09
C GLN A 49 2.42 11.01 -14.63
N ILE A 50 2.37 9.87 -13.94
CA ILE A 50 1.11 9.33 -13.40
C ILE A 50 0.57 10.22 -12.29
N LYS A 51 1.44 10.77 -11.43
CA LYS A 51 1.05 11.75 -10.40
C LYS A 51 0.46 13.00 -11.02
N ASP A 52 1.16 13.61 -11.96
CA ASP A 52 0.73 14.86 -12.60
C ASP A 52 -0.60 14.68 -13.32
N SER A 53 -0.80 13.56 -14.00
CA SER A 53 -2.06 13.24 -14.66
C SER A 53 -3.19 12.83 -13.70
N ASN A 54 -2.89 12.47 -12.47
CA ASN A 54 -3.84 11.96 -11.48
C ASN A 54 -4.03 12.87 -10.24
N LEU A 55 -3.35 14.00 -10.13
CA LEU A 55 -3.48 14.90 -8.97
C LEU A 55 -4.93 15.31 -8.71
N VAL A 56 -5.68 15.63 -9.75
CA VAL A 56 -7.12 15.96 -9.64
C VAL A 56 -7.91 14.73 -9.17
N ASN A 57 -7.60 13.56 -9.68
CA ASN A 57 -8.26 12.31 -9.31
C ASN A 57 -7.94 11.88 -7.87
N TYR A 58 -6.70 12.13 -7.41
CA TYR A 58 -6.28 11.82 -6.05
C TYR A 58 -7.06 12.63 -5.01
N ASN A 59 -7.16 13.96 -5.21
CA ASN A 59 -7.89 14.83 -4.31
C ASN A 59 -9.39 14.50 -4.28
N ASN A 60 -9.97 14.14 -5.43
CA ASN A 60 -11.36 13.71 -5.50
C ASN A 60 -11.60 12.41 -4.71
N VAL A 61 -10.71 11.42 -4.86
CA VAL A 61 -10.80 10.16 -4.09
C VAL A 61 -10.67 10.43 -2.60
N LEU A 62 -9.73 11.28 -2.20
CA LEU A 62 -9.53 11.65 -0.80
C LEU A 62 -10.78 12.29 -0.23
N SER A 63 -11.34 13.29 -0.92
CA SER A 63 -12.58 13.98 -0.49
C SER A 63 -13.77 13.02 -0.40
N GLU A 64 -13.89 12.06 -1.32
CA GLU A 64 -14.95 11.05 -1.25
C GLU A 64 -14.78 10.11 -0.07
N PHE A 65 -13.56 9.72 0.28
CA PHE A 65 -13.29 8.91 1.47
C PHE A 65 -13.58 9.70 2.75
N GLU A 66 -13.14 10.96 2.82
CA GLU A 66 -13.43 11.85 3.96
C GLU A 66 -14.94 12.04 4.17
N ASN A 67 -15.67 12.33 3.10
CA ASN A 67 -17.13 12.49 3.17
C ASN A 67 -17.80 11.21 3.68
N LEU A 68 -17.44 10.05 3.09
CA LEU A 68 -18.03 8.76 3.48
C LEU A 68 -17.76 8.42 4.96
N LEU A 69 -16.54 8.65 5.44
CA LEU A 69 -16.17 8.34 6.81
C LEU A 69 -16.83 9.32 7.81
N ASN A 70 -16.95 10.59 7.42
CA ASN A 70 -17.67 11.60 8.22
C ASN A 70 -19.17 11.29 8.30
N GLU A 71 -19.83 10.90 7.20
CA GLU A 71 -21.22 10.46 7.17
C GLU A 71 -21.49 9.28 8.11
N ASN A 72 -20.50 8.43 8.31
CA ASN A 72 -20.56 7.29 9.24
C ASN A 72 -20.12 7.64 10.67
N ASN A 73 -19.88 8.92 10.97
CA ASN A 73 -19.43 9.41 12.29
C ASN A 73 -18.14 8.72 12.77
N LEU A 74 -17.20 8.47 11.87
CA LEU A 74 -15.90 7.88 12.20
C LEU A 74 -14.86 8.97 12.37
N LYS A 75 -14.02 8.84 13.41
CA LYS A 75 -12.82 9.65 13.57
C LYS A 75 -11.66 8.95 12.84
N PHE A 76 -10.98 9.66 11.96
CA PHE A 76 -9.97 9.08 11.11
C PHE A 76 -8.82 10.04 10.78
N LYS A 77 -7.71 9.45 10.32
CA LYS A 77 -6.65 10.15 9.59
C LYS A 77 -6.36 9.34 8.33
N ILE A 78 -6.29 10.01 7.17
CA ILE A 78 -5.99 9.37 5.90
C ILE A 78 -4.59 9.78 5.47
N PHE A 79 -3.77 8.78 5.13
CA PHE A 79 -2.44 8.97 4.56
C PHE A 79 -2.36 8.31 3.20
N SER A 80 -1.73 8.97 2.24
CA SER A 80 -1.32 8.31 1.01
C SER A 80 -0.10 7.43 1.26
N ARG A 81 -0.06 6.28 0.63
CA ARG A 81 1.11 5.43 0.59
C ARG A 81 1.54 5.23 -0.86
N GLU A 82 2.66 5.82 -1.19
CA GLU A 82 3.31 5.56 -2.46
C GLU A 82 4.23 4.35 -2.34
N LYS A 83 4.29 3.55 -3.40
CA LYS A 83 5.26 2.46 -3.48
C LYS A 83 6.61 3.03 -3.92
N THR A 84 7.69 2.53 -3.31
CA THR A 84 9.05 2.90 -3.71
C THR A 84 9.33 2.39 -5.14
N PRO A 85 10.18 3.08 -5.92
CA PRO A 85 10.60 2.62 -7.25
C PRO A 85 11.11 1.19 -7.26
N PHE A 86 11.87 0.78 -6.24
CA PHE A 86 12.34 -0.60 -6.09
C PHE A 86 11.19 -1.60 -5.92
N SER A 87 10.19 -1.28 -5.08
CA SER A 87 9.03 -2.15 -4.89
C SER A 87 8.24 -2.37 -6.18
N ILE A 88 8.16 -1.36 -7.01
CA ILE A 88 7.52 -1.42 -8.34
C ILE A 88 8.36 -2.28 -9.28
N TRP A 89 9.67 -2.02 -9.36
CA TRP A 89 10.60 -2.81 -10.17
C TRP A 89 10.55 -4.29 -9.82
N ARG A 90 10.64 -4.64 -8.53
CA ARG A 90 10.52 -6.01 -8.05
C ARG A 90 9.21 -6.67 -8.47
N LYS A 91 8.10 -5.92 -8.47
CA LYS A 91 6.80 -6.41 -8.91
C LYS A 91 6.76 -6.69 -10.42
N ILE A 92 7.35 -5.81 -11.23
CA ILE A 92 7.51 -5.98 -12.68
C ILE A 92 8.28 -7.28 -12.97
N GLN A 93 9.45 -7.43 -12.34
CA GLN A 93 10.30 -8.61 -12.52
C GLN A 93 9.59 -9.90 -12.11
N LYS A 94 8.94 -9.91 -10.94
CA LYS A 94 8.27 -11.10 -10.41
C LYS A 94 7.03 -11.51 -11.21
N LYS A 95 6.26 -10.55 -11.70
CA LYS A 95 4.99 -10.81 -12.41
C LYS A 95 5.14 -10.82 -13.93
N ARG A 96 6.31 -10.46 -14.46
CA ARG A 96 6.56 -10.25 -15.90
C ARG A 96 5.50 -9.34 -16.53
N THR A 97 5.05 -8.32 -15.80
CA THR A 97 4.06 -7.33 -16.24
C THR A 97 4.77 -6.05 -16.68
N SER A 98 4.17 -5.31 -17.60
CA SER A 98 4.69 -3.99 -17.98
C SER A 98 4.38 -2.96 -16.89
N LEU A 99 5.13 -1.86 -16.88
CA LEU A 99 4.91 -0.74 -15.95
C LEU A 99 3.50 -0.13 -16.10
N GLU A 100 2.94 -0.17 -17.30
CA GLU A 100 1.60 0.34 -17.63
C GLU A 100 0.47 -0.51 -17.03
N GLN A 101 0.73 -1.79 -16.79
CA GLN A 101 -0.23 -2.70 -16.17
C GLN A 101 -0.24 -2.63 -14.63
N ILE A 102 0.67 -1.83 -14.05
CA ILE A 102 0.69 -1.62 -12.61
C ILE A 102 -0.30 -0.52 -12.25
N THR A 103 -1.49 -0.92 -11.86
CA THR A 103 -2.59 -0.02 -11.50
C THR A 103 -2.59 0.38 -10.02
N ASP A 104 -1.85 -0.33 -9.17
CA ASP A 104 -1.82 -0.18 -7.72
C ASP A 104 -0.62 0.65 -7.22
N ILE A 105 -0.40 1.79 -7.85
CA ILE A 105 0.73 2.69 -7.53
C ILE A 105 0.46 3.50 -6.28
N ILE A 106 -0.78 3.94 -6.08
CA ILE A 106 -1.21 4.74 -4.95
C ILE A 106 -2.13 3.88 -4.07
N GLY A 107 -1.81 3.80 -2.81
CA GLY A 107 -2.66 3.21 -1.79
C GLY A 107 -3.02 4.24 -0.73
N PHE A 108 -4.12 4.01 -0.04
CA PHE A 108 -4.52 4.82 1.10
C PHE A 108 -4.39 4.03 2.39
N ARG A 109 -3.99 4.73 3.44
CA ARG A 109 -3.98 4.20 4.79
C ARG A 109 -4.92 5.04 5.64
N ILE A 110 -5.94 4.39 6.18
CA ILE A 110 -6.93 5.01 7.05
C ILE A 110 -6.64 4.54 8.47
N ILE A 111 -6.33 5.49 9.35
CA ILE A 111 -6.11 5.25 10.76
C ILE A 111 -7.40 5.61 11.49
N LEU A 112 -7.91 4.70 12.29
CA LEU A 112 -9.15 4.83 13.05
C LEU A 112 -8.86 4.65 14.55
N ASP A 113 -9.80 5.06 15.40
CA ASP A 113 -9.59 5.09 16.86
C ASP A 113 -9.46 3.68 17.45
N ASP A 114 -10.31 2.75 17.00
CA ASP A 114 -10.39 1.39 17.52
C ASP A 114 -10.68 0.33 16.44
N VAL A 115 -10.68 -0.93 16.86
CA VAL A 115 -10.88 -2.08 15.96
C VAL A 115 -12.30 -2.11 15.40
N GLU A 116 -13.31 -1.78 16.20
CA GLU A 116 -14.70 -1.75 15.76
C GLU A 116 -14.87 -0.74 14.62
N ASN A 117 -14.30 0.45 14.78
CA ASN A 117 -14.33 1.49 13.75
C ASN A 117 -13.57 1.06 12.49
N CYS A 118 -12.53 0.22 12.58
CA CYS A 118 -11.88 -0.36 11.40
C CYS A 118 -12.86 -1.23 10.59
N TYR A 119 -13.68 -2.05 11.22
CA TYR A 119 -14.69 -2.86 10.54
C TYR A 119 -15.89 -2.02 10.05
N ARG A 120 -16.29 -1.00 10.81
CA ARG A 120 -17.33 -0.05 10.36
C ARG A 120 -16.88 0.72 9.12
N GLY A 121 -15.63 1.21 9.11
CA GLY A 121 -15.02 1.88 7.96
C GLY A 121 -14.91 0.96 6.74
N LEU A 122 -14.54 -0.31 6.96
CA LEU A 122 -14.53 -1.32 5.90
C LEU A 122 -15.93 -1.51 5.31
N GLY A 123 -16.95 -1.66 6.16
CA GLY A 123 -18.34 -1.80 5.73
C GLY A 123 -18.81 -0.62 4.92
N ALA A 124 -18.53 0.62 5.38
CA ALA A 124 -18.85 1.84 4.64
C ALA A 124 -18.19 1.87 3.25
N LEU A 125 -16.90 1.53 3.17
CA LEU A 125 -16.18 1.49 1.89
C LEU A 125 -16.76 0.45 0.93
N HIS A 126 -17.05 -0.76 1.41
CA HIS A 126 -17.57 -1.84 0.58
C HIS A 126 -19.05 -1.67 0.22
N SER A 127 -19.82 -0.87 0.98
CA SER A 127 -21.20 -0.52 0.61
C SER A 127 -21.24 0.50 -0.54
N LYS A 128 -20.24 1.37 -0.64
CA LYS A 128 -20.18 2.40 -1.68
C LYS A 128 -19.43 1.94 -2.94
N TRP A 129 -18.40 1.12 -2.79
CA TRP A 129 -17.55 0.67 -3.91
C TRP A 129 -17.37 -0.85 -3.93
N ASN A 130 -17.38 -1.42 -5.12
CA ASN A 130 -17.16 -2.86 -5.30
C ASN A 130 -15.75 -3.26 -4.89
N CYS A 131 -15.63 -4.26 -4.01
CA CYS A 131 -14.33 -4.82 -3.67
C CYS A 131 -13.79 -5.73 -4.79
N ILE A 132 -12.46 -5.75 -4.94
CA ILE A 132 -11.78 -6.60 -5.92
C ILE A 132 -11.59 -8.00 -5.29
N PRO A 133 -12.15 -9.06 -5.91
CA PRO A 133 -12.03 -10.41 -5.39
C PRO A 133 -10.57 -10.83 -5.18
N GLY A 134 -10.29 -11.55 -4.09
CA GLY A 134 -8.95 -12.04 -3.75
C GLY A 134 -7.96 -10.98 -3.24
N LYS A 135 -8.40 -9.72 -3.12
CA LYS A 135 -7.56 -8.63 -2.57
C LYS A 135 -7.87 -8.29 -1.12
N PHE A 136 -8.92 -8.86 -0.56
CA PHE A 136 -9.25 -8.70 0.85
C PHE A 136 -8.37 -9.59 1.73
N LYS A 137 -7.82 -9.01 2.81
CA LYS A 137 -7.05 -9.74 3.84
C LYS A 137 -7.26 -9.07 5.18
N ASP A 138 -7.72 -9.84 6.14
CA ASP A 138 -7.92 -9.39 7.51
C ASP A 138 -6.78 -9.90 8.40
N TYR A 139 -5.82 -9.01 8.66
CA TYR A 139 -4.73 -9.25 9.59
C TYR A 139 -5.01 -8.69 10.99
N ILE A 140 -6.23 -8.19 11.26
CA ILE A 140 -6.66 -7.87 12.62
C ILE A 140 -7.13 -9.16 13.29
N SER A 141 -8.03 -9.90 12.65
CA SER A 141 -8.53 -11.18 13.16
C SER A 141 -7.49 -12.30 13.08
N SER A 142 -6.63 -12.28 12.05
CA SER A 142 -5.55 -13.25 11.81
C SER A 142 -4.20 -12.54 11.63
N PRO A 143 -3.53 -12.10 12.71
CA PRO A 143 -2.26 -11.39 12.62
C PRO A 143 -1.16 -12.19 11.94
N LYS A 144 -0.24 -11.51 11.27
CA LYS A 144 0.96 -12.17 10.74
C LYS A 144 1.89 -12.62 11.87
N ILE A 145 2.84 -13.49 11.54
CA ILE A 145 3.85 -14.03 12.47
C ILE A 145 4.63 -12.91 13.19
N ASN A 146 4.80 -11.75 12.57
CA ASN A 146 5.46 -10.58 13.14
C ASN A 146 4.49 -9.62 13.87
N ASN A 147 3.33 -10.11 14.31
CA ASN A 147 2.27 -9.33 14.95
C ASN A 147 1.72 -8.15 14.14
N TYR A 148 1.99 -8.10 12.84
CA TYR A 148 1.41 -7.08 11.99
C TYR A 148 -0.12 -7.23 11.92
N LYS A 149 -0.82 -6.14 12.22
CA LYS A 149 -2.28 -6.05 12.20
C LYS A 149 -2.73 -4.93 11.27
N SER A 150 -3.66 -5.21 10.39
CA SER A 150 -4.33 -4.25 9.51
C SER A 150 -5.38 -4.99 8.67
N ILE A 151 -6.44 -4.33 8.27
CA ILE A 151 -7.30 -4.82 7.21
C ILE A 151 -6.77 -4.28 5.89
N HIS A 152 -6.56 -5.17 4.92
CA HIS A 152 -6.20 -4.79 3.56
C HIS A 152 -7.37 -5.09 2.65
N THR A 153 -7.77 -4.13 1.86
CA THR A 153 -8.77 -4.31 0.81
C THR A 153 -8.37 -3.54 -0.44
N ALA A 154 -8.94 -3.89 -1.56
CA ALA A 154 -8.87 -3.11 -2.78
C ALA A 154 -10.27 -2.95 -3.34
N ILE A 155 -10.61 -1.74 -3.73
CA ILE A 155 -11.90 -1.37 -4.30
C ILE A 155 -11.73 -0.83 -5.71
N ILE A 156 -12.79 -0.88 -6.50
CA ILE A 156 -12.90 -0.12 -7.73
C ILE A 156 -13.48 1.24 -7.36
N GLY A 157 -12.59 2.21 -7.18
CA GLY A 157 -12.94 3.54 -6.72
C GLY A 157 -13.52 4.43 -7.83
N PRO A 158 -13.66 5.72 -7.55
CA PRO A 158 -13.99 6.72 -8.56
C PRO A 158 -13.10 6.56 -9.78
N ASN A 159 -13.63 6.82 -10.96
CA ASN A 159 -12.92 6.68 -12.25
C ASN A 159 -12.55 5.24 -12.63
N GLN A 160 -13.24 4.23 -12.10
CA GLN A 160 -13.07 2.81 -12.45
C GLN A 160 -11.63 2.29 -12.23
N ARG A 161 -10.90 2.88 -11.29
CA ARG A 161 -9.51 2.48 -10.98
C ARG A 161 -9.42 1.67 -9.70
N PRO A 162 -8.57 0.63 -9.67
CA PRO A 162 -8.27 -0.11 -8.45
C PRO A 162 -7.54 0.78 -7.44
N ILE A 163 -8.03 0.81 -6.21
CA ILE A 163 -7.43 1.53 -5.09
C ILE A 163 -7.18 0.54 -3.95
N GLU A 164 -5.92 0.44 -3.51
CA GLU A 164 -5.57 -0.35 -2.32
C GLU A 164 -5.78 0.49 -1.06
N ILE A 165 -6.46 -0.08 -0.06
CA ILE A 165 -6.77 0.56 1.21
C ILE A 165 -6.29 -0.31 2.35
N GLN A 166 -5.66 0.32 3.34
CA GLN A 166 -5.27 -0.29 4.60
C GLN A 166 -6.01 0.41 5.75
N LEU A 167 -6.77 -0.35 6.53
CA LEU A 167 -7.41 0.18 7.74
C LEU A 167 -6.74 -0.43 8.97
N ARG A 168 -6.44 0.41 9.96
CA ARG A 168 -5.83 0.01 11.22
C ARG A 168 -5.98 1.08 12.29
N THR A 169 -5.76 0.71 13.54
CA THR A 169 -5.75 1.68 14.64
C THR A 169 -4.42 2.40 14.73
N SER A 170 -4.37 3.48 15.53
CA SER A 170 -3.12 4.20 15.82
C SER A 170 -2.08 3.28 16.45
N GLN A 171 -2.47 2.41 17.39
CA GLN A 171 -1.56 1.43 18.02
C GLN A 171 -0.96 0.42 17.02
N MET A 172 -1.71 0.05 15.99
CA MET A 172 -1.22 -0.85 14.93
C MET A 172 -0.35 -0.10 13.91
N HIS A 173 -0.36 1.22 13.97
CA HIS A 173 0.40 2.06 13.05
C HIS A 173 1.83 2.32 13.53
N GLU A 174 2.05 2.36 14.83
CA GLU A 174 3.36 2.41 15.47
C GLU A 174 4.16 1.14 15.21
#